data_7deade5becb7eba3042bdaea20f05bb0
#
_entry.id   7deade5becb7eba3042bdaea20f05bb0
#
_cell.length_a   1.000
_cell.length_b   1.000
_cell.length_c   1.000
_cell.angle_alpha   90.00
_cell.angle_beta   90.00
_cell.angle_gamma   90.00
#
_symmetry.space_group_name_H-M   'P 1'
#
loop_
_entity.id
_entity.type
_entity.pdbx_description
1 polymer ?
#
loop_
_entity_poly.entity_id
_entity_poly.type
_entity_poly.pdbx_seq_one_letter_code
_entity_poly.pdbx_strand_id
1 'polypeptide(L)'
;MKASQFFVSTLKEAPADAEVVSHKLMMRAGMIKRLGAGIYNYMPMGLRVIRKVEGIIREEMNRAGAVELLMPVVQPAELWQETGRFDKMGPELLRVKDRHGRDFIIQPTSEEVITDIARLELRSYKQLPKNFYHIQTKFRDERRPRFGIMRGREFTMKDAYSFDRDVESAGRSYENMFQAYCKIFDRLGLEYRAVAADTGAIGGDRSHEFQVIAETGEDAIVYCPTSDYAANIELAEALPLLAQRGAAGAALVKTPTPGKSTCEDVAALLGLSLSQTVKSLVLATDELNEHGEIIKTQVWLLLVRGDHELNEVKAGKVEGLKGGFRFATVGEIDAHFGCKPGYLGPIGLKQPVKIVADRTVAQMSDFVCGANEADYHYTGANWGRDLPEPDLVADIRNVVAGDPSPDGKGVLAIQRGIEVGHVFYLGTKYSAAMNATFLDETGKPKPFEMGCYGIGVTRILGAAIEQNHDERGIIWPDAIAPFTVVICPIGMDRSEEVKAAATKLYDELLALGIDVLLDDRGERPGAMFADWELIGAPHRVVLSDRGLKEGQVEYQGRRDAEASKLALGDVVAHLKAKLGR
;
A
#
# COMPACT_ATOMS: atom_id res chain seq x y z
N MET A 1 -25.80 7.74 22.14
CA MET A 1 -24.72 7.91 23.15
C MET A 1 -24.72 9.33 23.66
N LYS A 2 -24.45 9.52 24.96
CA LYS A 2 -24.27 10.87 25.56
C LYS A 2 -22.77 11.13 25.76
N ALA A 3 -22.31 12.35 25.47
CA ALA A 3 -20.88 12.68 25.56
C ALA A 3 -20.36 12.61 27.01
N SER A 4 -21.19 12.92 28.01
CA SER A 4 -20.86 12.75 29.43
C SER A 4 -20.57 11.30 29.85
N GLN A 5 -21.10 10.34 29.12
CA GLN A 5 -20.91 8.90 29.33
C GLN A 5 -19.87 8.28 28.38
N PHE A 6 -19.49 9.02 27.35
CA PHE A 6 -18.47 8.62 26.39
C PHE A 6 -17.14 9.29 26.74
N PHE A 7 -16.03 8.71 26.30
CA PHE A 7 -14.72 9.28 26.56
C PHE A 7 -14.25 10.13 25.37
N VAL A 8 -14.41 11.45 25.48
CA VAL A 8 -13.89 12.43 24.50
C VAL A 8 -12.61 13.04 25.06
N SER A 9 -11.50 12.90 24.33
CA SER A 9 -10.18 13.35 24.79
C SER A 9 -9.42 14.01 23.62
N THR A 10 -9.77 15.26 23.33
CA THR A 10 -9.12 16.04 22.28
C THR A 10 -7.89 16.79 22.79
N LEU A 11 -6.96 17.09 21.88
CA LEU A 11 -5.75 17.87 22.12
C LEU A 11 -5.71 19.08 21.19
N LYS A 12 -5.23 20.21 21.70
CA LYS A 12 -5.02 21.42 20.88
C LYS A 12 -3.94 21.21 19.83
N GLU A 13 -2.84 20.57 20.21
CA GLU A 13 -1.65 20.39 19.38
C GLU A 13 -1.33 18.91 19.24
N ALA A 14 -0.77 18.54 18.11
CA ALA A 14 -0.26 17.20 17.89
C ALA A 14 1.06 17.00 18.64
N PRO A 15 1.36 15.76 19.09
CA PRO A 15 2.68 15.43 19.59
C PRO A 15 3.76 15.72 18.53
N ALA A 16 4.96 16.12 19.00
CA ALA A 16 6.07 16.51 18.11
C ALA A 16 6.58 15.38 17.20
N ASP A 17 6.35 14.14 17.58
CA ASP A 17 6.71 12.94 16.82
C ASP A 17 5.67 12.51 15.77
N ALA A 18 4.54 13.21 15.69
CA ALA A 18 3.54 12.95 14.65
C ALA A 18 3.97 13.62 13.33
N GLU A 19 4.12 12.80 12.28
CA GLU A 19 4.68 13.24 11.00
C GLU A 19 3.60 13.66 10.00
N VAL A 20 2.72 12.73 9.61
CA VAL A 20 1.69 12.92 8.58
C VAL A 20 0.37 13.41 9.18
N VAL A 21 -0.49 13.95 8.33
CA VAL A 21 -1.77 14.56 8.75
C VAL A 21 -2.64 13.56 9.51
N SER A 22 -2.80 12.34 9.03
CA SER A 22 -3.60 11.32 9.70
C SER A 22 -3.10 11.03 11.11
N HIS A 23 -1.78 10.90 11.30
CA HIS A 23 -1.18 10.68 12.61
C HIS A 23 -1.48 11.85 13.55
N LYS A 24 -1.26 13.08 13.09
CA LYS A 24 -1.54 14.30 13.87
C LYS A 24 -3.01 14.40 14.27
N LEU A 25 -3.91 14.22 13.32
CA LEU A 25 -5.35 14.37 13.57
C LEU A 25 -5.92 13.24 14.44
N MET A 26 -5.49 12.00 14.25
CA MET A 26 -5.94 10.90 15.11
C MET A 26 -5.51 11.06 16.57
N MET A 27 -4.29 11.54 16.80
CA MET A 27 -3.79 11.84 18.14
C MET A 27 -4.57 13.01 18.76
N ARG A 28 -4.78 14.09 18.02
CA ARG A 28 -5.53 15.27 18.48
C ARG A 28 -6.99 14.96 18.74
N ALA A 29 -7.63 14.19 17.90
CA ALA A 29 -9.05 13.79 18.03
C ALA A 29 -9.28 12.73 19.14
N GLY A 30 -8.24 12.28 19.81
CA GLY A 30 -8.34 11.26 20.86
C GLY A 30 -8.74 9.88 20.37
N MET A 31 -8.39 9.54 19.14
CA MET A 31 -8.71 8.24 18.52
C MET A 31 -7.67 7.18 18.84
N ILE A 32 -6.42 7.57 18.95
CA ILE A 32 -5.30 6.69 19.28
C ILE A 32 -4.41 7.31 20.35
N LYS A 33 -3.70 6.46 21.10
CA LYS A 33 -2.62 6.87 21.99
C LYS A 33 -1.44 5.94 21.82
N ARG A 34 -0.25 6.52 21.66
CA ARG A 34 0.98 5.75 21.51
C ARG A 34 1.30 4.99 22.79
N LEU A 35 1.53 3.69 22.70
CA LEU A 35 2.04 2.85 23.78
C LEU A 35 3.55 2.61 23.61
N GLY A 36 3.99 2.36 22.41
CA GLY A 36 5.38 2.14 22.03
C GLY A 36 5.60 2.46 20.56
N ALA A 37 6.82 2.27 20.06
CA ALA A 37 7.12 2.50 18.64
C ALA A 37 6.29 1.57 17.75
N GLY A 38 5.39 2.14 16.94
CA GLY A 38 4.49 1.40 16.07
C GLY A 38 3.40 0.60 16.79
N ILE A 39 3.16 0.86 18.07
CA ILE A 39 2.14 0.20 18.89
C ILE A 39 1.23 1.26 19.52
N TYR A 40 -0.08 1.15 19.26
CA TYR A 40 -1.08 2.15 19.66
C TYR A 40 -2.25 1.53 20.40
N ASN A 41 -2.75 2.26 21.40
CA ASN A 41 -4.07 2.04 21.95
C ASN A 41 -5.10 2.69 21.02
N TYR A 42 -6.13 1.95 20.64
CA TYR A 42 -7.28 2.51 19.96
C TYR A 42 -8.30 2.92 21.00
N MET A 43 -8.51 4.24 21.14
CA MET A 43 -9.43 4.81 22.10
C MET A 43 -10.88 4.63 21.64
N PRO A 44 -11.89 4.84 22.52
CA PRO A 44 -13.28 4.60 22.16
C PRO A 44 -13.72 5.26 20.85
N MET A 45 -13.26 6.47 20.56
CA MET A 45 -13.59 7.19 19.33
C MET A 45 -13.02 6.48 18.09
N GLY A 46 -11.76 6.07 18.14
CA GLY A 46 -11.10 5.33 17.04
C GLY A 46 -11.67 3.92 16.87
N LEU A 47 -11.98 3.23 17.96
CA LEU A 47 -12.56 1.90 17.92
C LEU A 47 -13.94 1.89 17.25
N ARG A 48 -14.75 2.93 17.42
CA ARG A 48 -16.04 3.05 16.72
C ARG A 48 -15.86 3.05 15.20
N VAL A 49 -14.87 3.78 14.70
CA VAL A 49 -14.55 3.79 13.26
C VAL A 49 -14.09 2.40 12.80
N ILE A 50 -13.19 1.76 13.54
CA ILE A 50 -12.73 0.38 13.25
C ILE A 50 -13.92 -0.57 13.13
N ARG A 51 -14.86 -0.55 14.07
CA ARG A 51 -16.04 -1.44 14.08
C ARG A 51 -16.96 -1.21 12.88
N LYS A 52 -17.12 0.03 12.43
CA LYS A 52 -17.87 0.35 11.21
C LYS A 52 -17.17 -0.17 9.95
N VAL A 53 -15.86 0.01 9.86
CA VAL A 53 -15.05 -0.55 8.76
C VAL A 53 -15.16 -2.07 8.74
N GLU A 54 -14.96 -2.73 9.87
CA GLU A 54 -15.12 -4.20 9.99
C GLU A 54 -16.52 -4.66 9.60
N GLY A 55 -17.55 -3.92 9.97
CA GLY A 55 -18.95 -4.22 9.62
C GLY A 55 -19.17 -4.25 8.11
N ILE A 56 -18.70 -3.23 7.39
CA ILE A 56 -18.79 -3.15 5.93
C ILE A 56 -18.02 -4.30 5.28
N ILE A 57 -16.81 -4.58 5.76
CA ILE A 57 -15.99 -5.68 5.25
C ILE A 57 -16.72 -7.02 5.43
N ARG A 58 -17.26 -7.32 6.63
CA ARG A 58 -17.99 -8.56 6.89
C ARG A 58 -19.19 -8.73 5.97
N GLU A 59 -19.98 -7.69 5.80
CA GLU A 59 -21.15 -7.73 4.94
C GLU A 59 -20.79 -8.09 3.49
N GLU A 60 -19.79 -7.46 2.92
CA GLU A 60 -19.38 -7.73 1.53
C GLU A 60 -18.66 -9.07 1.39
N MET A 61 -17.86 -9.48 2.36
CA MET A 61 -17.23 -10.80 2.37
C MET A 61 -18.29 -11.92 2.44
N ASN A 62 -19.29 -11.77 3.30
CA ASN A 62 -20.40 -12.71 3.41
C ASN A 62 -21.23 -12.77 2.11
N ARG A 63 -21.52 -11.62 1.49
CA ARG A 63 -22.21 -11.56 0.18
C ARG A 63 -21.42 -12.24 -0.93
N ALA A 64 -20.10 -12.18 -0.87
CA ALA A 64 -19.22 -12.86 -1.82
C ALA A 64 -19.09 -14.37 -1.56
N GLY A 65 -19.76 -14.91 -0.53
CA GLY A 65 -19.76 -16.34 -0.20
C GLY A 65 -18.58 -16.78 0.65
N ALA A 66 -17.80 -15.87 1.23
CA ALA A 66 -16.74 -16.21 2.18
C ALA A 66 -17.33 -16.53 3.56
N VAL A 67 -16.66 -17.40 4.30
CA VAL A 67 -17.08 -17.88 5.63
C VAL A 67 -16.10 -17.38 6.69
N GLU A 68 -16.62 -16.70 7.70
CA GLU A 68 -15.81 -16.18 8.81
C GLU A 68 -15.43 -17.30 9.78
N LEU A 69 -14.14 -17.31 10.16
CA LEU A 69 -13.60 -18.10 11.26
C LEU A 69 -12.65 -17.23 12.08
N LEU A 70 -12.05 -17.73 13.13
CA LEU A 70 -11.07 -17.00 13.93
C LEU A 70 -9.88 -17.91 14.23
N MET A 71 -8.72 -17.56 13.69
CA MET A 71 -7.47 -18.25 13.93
C MET A 71 -6.66 -17.56 15.05
N PRO A 72 -5.82 -18.29 15.80
CA PRO A 72 -5.08 -17.73 16.91
C PRO A 72 -3.97 -16.77 16.45
N VAL A 73 -3.57 -15.86 17.33
CA VAL A 73 -2.47 -14.92 17.13
C VAL A 73 -1.11 -15.62 17.25
N VAL A 74 -1.01 -16.56 18.20
CA VAL A 74 0.21 -17.35 18.45
C VAL A 74 0.13 -18.62 17.60
N GLN A 75 1.15 -18.88 16.80
CA GLN A 75 1.19 -20.01 15.87
C GLN A 75 2.42 -20.89 16.15
N PRO A 76 2.28 -22.24 16.02
CA PRO A 76 3.42 -23.15 16.09
C PRO A 76 4.43 -22.87 14.99
N ALA A 77 5.72 -22.87 15.31
CA ALA A 77 6.79 -22.65 14.32
C ALA A 77 6.86 -23.76 13.28
N GLU A 78 6.44 -24.98 13.61
CA GLU A 78 6.48 -26.15 12.72
C GLU A 78 5.72 -25.90 11.41
N LEU A 79 4.56 -25.24 11.46
CA LEU A 79 3.79 -24.91 10.25
C LEU A 79 4.59 -24.00 9.29
N TRP A 80 5.31 -23.05 9.86
CA TRP A 80 6.16 -22.11 9.11
C TRP A 80 7.42 -22.78 8.58
N GLN A 81 7.92 -23.80 9.28
CA GLN A 81 9.04 -24.63 8.82
C GLN A 81 8.66 -25.49 7.61
N GLU A 82 7.43 -26.04 7.58
CA GLU A 82 6.92 -26.81 6.43
C GLU A 82 6.98 -26.01 5.13
N THR A 83 6.70 -24.71 5.16
CA THR A 83 6.74 -23.83 3.98
C THR A 83 8.12 -23.22 3.73
N GLY A 84 9.05 -23.39 4.65
CA GLY A 84 10.36 -22.75 4.63
C GLY A 84 10.32 -21.24 4.90
N ARG A 85 9.16 -20.69 5.29
CA ARG A 85 9.02 -19.25 5.58
C ARG A 85 9.55 -18.85 6.95
N PHE A 86 9.70 -19.80 7.86
CA PHE A 86 10.28 -19.52 9.18
C PHE A 86 11.64 -18.79 9.07
N ASP A 87 12.48 -19.21 8.13
CA ASP A 87 13.79 -18.60 7.90
C ASP A 87 13.73 -17.46 6.87
N LYS A 88 12.91 -17.61 5.82
CA LYS A 88 12.82 -16.66 4.69
C LYS A 88 12.18 -15.32 5.05
N MET A 89 11.26 -15.26 6.02
CA MET A 89 10.60 -14.03 6.46
C MET A 89 11.56 -13.03 7.13
N GLY A 90 12.74 -13.51 7.52
CA GLY A 90 13.73 -12.64 8.13
C GLY A 90 13.31 -12.07 9.50
N PRO A 91 13.83 -10.90 9.88
CA PRO A 91 13.65 -10.32 11.22
C PRO A 91 12.25 -9.74 11.47
N GLU A 92 11.44 -9.55 10.44
CA GLU A 92 10.04 -9.08 10.61
C GLU A 92 9.15 -10.12 11.28
N LEU A 93 9.52 -11.38 11.22
CA LEU A 93 8.81 -12.47 11.89
C LEU A 93 9.20 -12.49 13.37
N LEU A 94 8.27 -12.12 14.25
CA LEU A 94 8.49 -12.18 15.70
C LEU A 94 8.43 -13.63 16.19
N ARG A 95 9.57 -14.16 16.62
CA ARG A 95 9.74 -15.51 17.14
C ARG A 95 9.75 -15.47 18.67
N VAL A 96 9.02 -16.36 19.29
CA VAL A 96 8.92 -16.47 20.75
C VAL A 96 9.10 -17.92 21.19
N LYS A 97 9.54 -18.13 22.41
CA LYS A 97 9.61 -19.44 23.04
C LYS A 97 8.60 -19.55 24.19
N ASP A 98 7.92 -20.69 24.27
CA ASP A 98 7.11 -20.96 25.44
C ASP A 98 7.99 -21.37 26.66
N ARG A 99 7.35 -21.58 27.81
CA ARG A 99 8.06 -21.99 29.04
C ARG A 99 8.80 -23.34 28.93
N HIS A 100 8.48 -24.14 27.91
CA HIS A 100 9.13 -25.43 27.65
C HIS A 100 10.21 -25.34 26.57
N GLY A 101 10.50 -24.13 26.08
CA GLY A 101 11.53 -23.87 25.05
C GLY A 101 11.08 -24.18 23.62
N ARG A 102 9.77 -24.44 23.38
CA ARG A 102 9.24 -24.66 22.04
C ARG A 102 9.09 -23.36 21.29
N ASP A 103 9.42 -23.37 19.99
CA ASP A 103 9.33 -22.21 19.14
C ASP A 103 7.89 -21.95 18.67
N PHE A 104 7.46 -20.71 18.78
CA PHE A 104 6.23 -20.15 18.27
C PHE A 104 6.52 -18.85 17.53
N ILE A 105 5.55 -18.37 16.79
CA ILE A 105 5.56 -17.06 16.18
C ILE A 105 4.31 -16.27 16.57
N ILE A 106 4.41 -14.96 16.52
CA ILE A 106 3.26 -14.07 16.53
C ILE A 106 2.91 -13.79 15.07
N GLN A 107 1.67 -14.06 14.67
CA GLN A 107 1.27 -14.07 13.27
C GLN A 107 1.51 -12.74 12.53
N PRO A 108 2.32 -12.71 11.47
CA PRO A 108 2.33 -11.61 10.51
C PRO A 108 1.27 -11.80 9.42
N THR A 109 0.85 -13.04 9.20
CA THR A 109 -0.13 -13.53 8.23
C THR A 109 -0.54 -14.96 8.58
N SER A 110 -1.46 -15.60 7.87
CA SER A 110 -2.04 -16.88 8.31
C SER A 110 -2.14 -17.96 7.21
N GLU A 111 -1.35 -17.87 6.13
CA GLU A 111 -1.38 -18.86 5.04
C GLU A 111 -1.15 -20.28 5.54
N GLU A 112 -0.19 -20.48 6.45
CA GLU A 112 0.15 -21.80 6.99
C GLU A 112 -0.98 -22.37 7.83
N VAL A 113 -1.56 -21.56 8.73
CA VAL A 113 -2.64 -22.03 9.62
C VAL A 113 -3.90 -22.39 8.85
N ILE A 114 -4.29 -21.55 7.89
CA ILE A 114 -5.49 -21.84 7.09
C ILE A 114 -5.29 -23.03 6.16
N THR A 115 -4.08 -23.24 5.65
CA THR A 115 -3.74 -24.42 4.86
C THR A 115 -3.79 -25.69 5.71
N ASP A 116 -3.37 -25.61 6.98
CA ASP A 116 -3.50 -26.70 7.94
C ASP A 116 -4.98 -27.07 8.19
N ILE A 117 -5.84 -26.07 8.38
CA ILE A 117 -7.28 -26.27 8.49
C ILE A 117 -7.84 -26.95 7.23
N ALA A 118 -7.47 -26.45 6.06
CA ALA A 118 -7.96 -26.98 4.79
C ALA A 118 -7.54 -28.44 4.57
N ARG A 119 -6.30 -28.82 4.86
CA ARG A 119 -5.84 -30.21 4.72
C ARG A 119 -6.54 -31.19 5.67
N LEU A 120 -7.03 -30.70 6.82
CA LEU A 120 -7.76 -31.49 7.78
C LEU A 120 -9.25 -31.62 7.44
N GLU A 121 -9.87 -30.57 6.90
CA GLU A 121 -11.32 -30.44 6.75
C GLU A 121 -11.82 -30.60 5.31
N LEU A 122 -11.05 -30.18 4.30
CA LEU A 122 -11.43 -30.22 2.89
C LEU A 122 -10.82 -31.46 2.21
N ARG A 123 -11.60 -32.53 2.10
CA ARG A 123 -11.12 -33.84 1.61
C ARG A 123 -11.57 -34.20 0.21
N SER A 124 -12.57 -33.52 -0.33
CA SER A 124 -13.19 -33.86 -1.61
C SER A 124 -13.43 -32.63 -2.46
N TYR A 125 -13.26 -32.78 -3.79
CA TYR A 125 -13.60 -31.75 -4.77
C TYR A 125 -15.04 -31.21 -4.61
N LYS A 126 -15.96 -32.00 -4.05
CA LYS A 126 -17.36 -31.59 -3.80
C LYS A 126 -17.49 -30.47 -2.77
N GLN A 127 -16.47 -30.26 -1.93
CA GLN A 127 -16.44 -29.20 -0.92
C GLN A 127 -15.91 -27.88 -1.46
N LEU A 128 -15.36 -27.90 -2.67
CA LEU A 128 -14.71 -26.74 -3.30
C LEU A 128 -15.64 -26.03 -4.31
N PRO A 129 -15.49 -24.73 -4.56
CA PRO A 129 -14.53 -23.84 -3.88
C PRO A 129 -14.94 -23.50 -2.46
N LYS A 130 -13.97 -23.11 -1.63
CA LYS A 130 -14.18 -22.54 -0.29
C LYS A 130 -13.33 -21.29 -0.13
N ASN A 131 -13.89 -20.31 0.58
CA ASN A 131 -13.18 -19.10 0.97
C ASN A 131 -13.43 -18.85 2.45
N PHE A 132 -12.37 -18.83 3.24
CA PHE A 132 -12.41 -18.55 4.67
C PHE A 132 -11.75 -17.19 4.94
N TYR A 133 -12.30 -16.42 5.87
CA TYR A 133 -11.68 -15.17 6.30
C TYR A 133 -11.78 -14.98 7.80
N HIS A 134 -10.86 -14.18 8.33
CA HIS A 134 -11.00 -13.64 9.67
C HIS A 134 -10.57 -12.16 9.71
N ILE A 135 -10.94 -11.49 10.78
CA ILE A 135 -10.45 -10.17 11.14
C ILE A 135 -9.71 -10.34 12.45
N GLN A 136 -8.39 -10.18 12.41
CA GLN A 136 -7.53 -10.50 13.54
C GLN A 136 -6.32 -9.56 13.60
N THR A 137 -5.74 -9.47 14.78
CA THR A 137 -4.49 -8.79 15.05
C THR A 137 -3.34 -9.47 14.34
N LYS A 138 -2.49 -8.68 13.69
CA LYS A 138 -1.21 -9.07 13.10
C LYS A 138 -0.08 -8.34 13.78
N PHE A 139 1.10 -8.96 13.79
CA PHE A 139 2.31 -8.34 14.26
C PHE A 139 3.43 -8.54 13.24
N ARG A 140 4.06 -7.44 12.81
CA ARG A 140 5.26 -7.43 11.98
C ARG A 140 6.31 -6.59 12.68
N ASP A 141 7.48 -7.17 12.95
CA ASP A 141 8.56 -6.46 13.65
C ASP A 141 9.25 -5.47 12.70
N GLU A 142 8.49 -4.48 12.27
CA GLU A 142 8.91 -3.43 11.36
C GLU A 142 10.10 -2.66 11.95
N ARG A 143 11.20 -2.61 11.22
CA ARG A 143 12.43 -1.97 11.66
C ARG A 143 12.26 -0.47 11.91
N ARG A 144 11.44 0.20 11.10
CA ARG A 144 11.21 1.65 11.16
C ARG A 144 9.72 1.95 11.07
N PRO A 145 8.96 1.70 12.14
CA PRO A 145 7.55 2.08 12.15
C PRO A 145 7.42 3.59 12.03
N ARG A 146 6.49 4.04 11.20
CA ARG A 146 6.28 5.47 10.89
C ARG A 146 4.84 5.72 10.44
N PHE A 147 4.47 7.00 10.31
CA PHE A 147 3.14 7.43 9.85
C PHE A 147 2.00 6.90 10.72
N GLY A 148 2.20 6.87 12.05
CA GLY A 148 1.19 6.44 13.00
C GLY A 148 0.77 5.00 12.75
N ILE A 149 -0.54 4.78 12.58
CA ILE A 149 -1.10 3.44 12.37
C ILE A 149 -0.94 2.91 10.95
N MET A 150 -0.50 3.71 9.99
CA MET A 150 -0.38 3.25 8.60
C MET A 150 0.79 2.30 8.40
N ARG A 151 1.87 2.44 9.19
CA ARG A 151 3.01 1.54 9.20
C ARG A 151 3.43 1.20 10.64
N GLY A 152 2.47 0.67 11.39
CA GLY A 152 2.68 0.17 12.74
C GLY A 152 3.21 -1.26 12.75
N ARG A 153 3.57 -1.72 13.97
CA ARG A 153 4.03 -3.10 14.21
C ARG A 153 2.89 -4.04 14.54
N GLU A 154 1.91 -3.58 15.31
CA GLU A 154 0.67 -4.31 15.62
C GLU A 154 -0.51 -3.59 14.96
N PHE A 155 -1.33 -4.35 14.24
CA PHE A 155 -2.45 -3.81 13.46
C PHE A 155 -3.53 -4.87 13.27
N THR A 156 -4.73 -4.45 12.86
CA THR A 156 -5.83 -5.36 12.53
C THR A 156 -5.93 -5.50 11.01
N MET A 157 -6.01 -6.75 10.56
CA MET A 157 -6.16 -7.11 9.15
C MET A 157 -7.36 -8.04 8.97
N LYS A 158 -8.13 -7.85 7.91
CA LYS A 158 -8.97 -8.90 7.34
C LYS A 158 -8.11 -9.65 6.33
N ASP A 159 -7.93 -10.92 6.54
CA ASP A 159 -7.29 -11.81 5.58
C ASP A 159 -8.22 -12.99 5.26
N ALA A 160 -8.36 -13.24 3.96
CA ALA A 160 -9.17 -14.30 3.41
C ALA A 160 -8.31 -15.21 2.54
N TYR A 161 -8.74 -16.47 2.42
CA TYR A 161 -8.02 -17.51 1.72
C TYR A 161 -8.99 -18.39 0.96
N SER A 162 -8.79 -18.52 -0.35
CA SER A 162 -9.61 -19.38 -1.19
C SER A 162 -8.89 -20.70 -1.50
N PHE A 163 -9.69 -21.77 -1.59
CA PHE A 163 -9.25 -23.12 -1.94
C PHE A 163 -10.08 -23.60 -3.11
N ASP A 164 -9.43 -23.90 -4.20
CA ASP A 164 -10.04 -24.26 -5.47
C ASP A 164 -9.43 -25.56 -6.00
N ARG A 165 -10.18 -26.25 -6.87
CA ARG A 165 -9.77 -27.54 -7.44
C ARG A 165 -8.81 -27.42 -8.62
N ASP A 166 -8.82 -26.28 -9.31
CA ASP A 166 -8.01 -26.00 -10.51
C ASP A 166 -7.80 -24.50 -10.71
N VAL A 167 -6.91 -24.18 -11.66
CA VAL A 167 -6.52 -22.79 -12.00
C VAL A 167 -7.71 -21.94 -12.46
N GLU A 168 -8.65 -22.54 -13.23
CA GLU A 168 -9.82 -21.82 -13.73
C GLU A 168 -10.77 -21.44 -12.58
N SER A 169 -11.05 -22.37 -11.67
CA SER A 169 -11.83 -22.09 -10.47
C SER A 169 -11.18 -21.05 -9.58
N ALA A 170 -9.87 -21.15 -9.37
CA ALA A 170 -9.09 -20.15 -8.61
C ALA A 170 -9.14 -18.77 -9.25
N GLY A 171 -9.12 -18.69 -10.58
CA GLY A 171 -9.31 -17.44 -11.33
C GLY A 171 -10.68 -16.79 -11.07
N ARG A 172 -11.74 -17.60 -10.97
CA ARG A 172 -13.08 -17.10 -10.61
C ARG A 172 -13.13 -16.62 -9.16
N SER A 173 -12.51 -17.35 -8.23
CA SER A 173 -12.40 -16.93 -6.83
C SER A 173 -11.63 -15.61 -6.68
N TYR A 174 -10.55 -15.46 -7.42
CA TYR A 174 -9.78 -14.21 -7.48
C TYR A 174 -10.63 -13.03 -7.97
N GLU A 175 -11.34 -13.20 -9.08
CA GLU A 175 -12.20 -12.15 -9.63
C GLU A 175 -13.35 -11.80 -8.67
N ASN A 176 -13.96 -12.79 -8.04
CA ASN A 176 -15.00 -12.57 -7.03
C ASN A 176 -14.50 -11.72 -5.86
N MET A 177 -13.28 -12.00 -5.38
CA MET A 177 -12.67 -11.19 -4.32
C MET A 177 -12.28 -9.80 -4.79
N PHE A 178 -11.78 -9.66 -6.01
CA PHE A 178 -11.49 -8.36 -6.60
C PHE A 178 -12.75 -7.48 -6.63
N GLN A 179 -13.87 -8.03 -7.09
CA GLN A 179 -15.16 -7.31 -7.13
C GLN A 179 -15.70 -7.01 -5.72
N ALA A 180 -15.52 -7.93 -4.76
CA ALA A 180 -15.89 -7.67 -3.37
C ALA A 180 -15.10 -6.51 -2.77
N TYR A 181 -13.81 -6.40 -3.09
CA TYR A 181 -12.96 -5.30 -2.65
C TYR A 181 -13.40 -3.97 -3.24
N CYS A 182 -13.72 -3.93 -4.54
CA CYS A 182 -14.30 -2.73 -5.15
C CYS A 182 -15.53 -2.25 -4.38
N LYS A 183 -16.46 -3.15 -4.07
CA LYS A 183 -17.67 -2.81 -3.30
C LYS A 183 -17.36 -2.33 -1.88
N ILE A 184 -16.36 -2.94 -1.21
CA ILE A 184 -15.93 -2.51 0.12
C ILE A 184 -15.43 -1.07 0.06
N PHE A 185 -14.50 -0.75 -0.82
CA PHE A 185 -13.90 0.59 -0.89
C PHE A 185 -14.88 1.64 -1.40
N ASP A 186 -15.78 1.30 -2.32
CA ASP A 186 -16.88 2.17 -2.75
C ASP A 186 -17.79 2.52 -1.55
N ARG A 187 -18.20 1.52 -0.75
CA ARG A 187 -19.03 1.73 0.45
C ARG A 187 -18.31 2.51 1.54
N LEU A 188 -16.99 2.38 1.65
CA LEU A 188 -16.17 3.18 2.57
C LEU A 188 -16.07 4.64 2.13
N GLY A 189 -16.47 4.98 0.90
CA GLY A 189 -16.43 6.33 0.36
C GLY A 189 -15.01 6.80 0.03
N LEU A 190 -14.11 5.87 -0.32
CA LEU A 190 -12.71 6.17 -0.63
C LEU A 190 -12.48 6.23 -2.14
N GLU A 191 -11.69 7.18 -2.59
CA GLU A 191 -11.16 7.22 -3.94
C GLU A 191 -9.93 6.31 -3.99
N TYR A 192 -9.98 5.30 -4.85
CA TYR A 192 -8.93 4.28 -4.96
C TYR A 192 -8.66 3.86 -6.40
N ARG A 193 -7.51 3.22 -6.61
CA ARG A 193 -7.19 2.48 -7.83
C ARG A 193 -6.78 1.06 -7.48
N ALA A 194 -7.28 0.10 -8.26
CA ALA A 194 -6.74 -1.25 -8.28
C ALA A 194 -5.59 -1.29 -9.31
N VAL A 195 -4.41 -1.65 -8.86
CA VAL A 195 -3.20 -1.64 -9.68
C VAL A 195 -2.53 -3.01 -9.69
N ALA A 196 -2.00 -3.42 -10.84
CA ALA A 196 -1.18 -4.63 -10.91
C ALA A 196 0.10 -4.45 -10.08
N ALA A 197 0.46 -5.47 -9.31
CA ALA A 197 1.55 -5.41 -8.36
C ALA A 197 2.43 -6.66 -8.37
N ASP A 198 3.64 -6.54 -7.83
CA ASP A 198 4.51 -7.67 -7.60
C ASP A 198 4.01 -8.51 -6.41
N THR A 199 4.22 -9.81 -6.46
CA THR A 199 3.75 -10.73 -5.42
C THR A 199 4.64 -10.78 -4.18
N GLY A 200 5.85 -10.26 -4.25
CA GLY A 200 6.79 -10.16 -3.12
C GLY A 200 7.06 -11.48 -2.41
N ALA A 201 7.26 -11.41 -1.10
CA ALA A 201 7.54 -12.58 -0.25
C ALA A 201 6.37 -13.56 -0.12
N ILE A 202 5.14 -13.12 -0.37
CA ILE A 202 3.95 -13.99 -0.38
C ILE A 202 4.05 -14.95 -1.57
N GLY A 203 4.52 -14.46 -2.73
CA GLY A 203 4.69 -15.23 -3.95
C GLY A 203 3.37 -15.47 -4.69
N GLY A 204 3.40 -16.32 -5.72
CA GLY A 204 2.31 -16.53 -6.66
C GLY A 204 2.59 -15.83 -7.99
N ASP A 205 1.61 -15.90 -8.92
CA ASP A 205 1.83 -15.47 -10.29
C ASP A 205 1.11 -14.16 -10.66
N ARG A 206 0.14 -13.74 -9.86
CA ARG A 206 -0.67 -12.54 -10.12
C ARG A 206 -1.11 -11.88 -8.83
N SER A 207 -1.05 -10.56 -8.78
CA SER A 207 -1.63 -9.79 -7.70
C SER A 207 -2.11 -8.40 -8.14
N HIS A 208 -3.05 -7.83 -7.37
CA HIS A 208 -3.50 -6.45 -7.49
C HIS A 208 -3.56 -5.81 -6.10
N GLU A 209 -3.03 -4.60 -6.02
CA GLU A 209 -3.16 -3.73 -4.87
C GLU A 209 -4.32 -2.76 -5.05
N PHE A 210 -5.01 -2.49 -3.95
CA PHE A 210 -6.00 -1.42 -3.87
C PHE A 210 -5.37 -0.25 -3.14
N GLN A 211 -5.15 0.83 -3.86
CA GLN A 211 -4.42 2.01 -3.43
C GLN A 211 -5.36 3.19 -3.25
N VAL A 212 -5.48 3.70 -2.02
CA VAL A 212 -6.20 4.95 -1.74
C VAL A 212 -5.34 6.11 -2.20
N ILE A 213 -5.90 6.99 -3.00
CA ILE A 213 -5.18 8.12 -3.58
C ILE A 213 -4.94 9.18 -2.52
N ALA A 214 -3.68 9.46 -2.23
CA ALA A 214 -3.26 10.48 -1.27
C ALA A 214 -1.83 10.94 -1.57
N GLU A 215 -1.58 12.25 -1.50
CA GLU A 215 -0.25 12.84 -1.78
C GLU A 215 0.84 12.35 -0.82
N THR A 216 0.46 12.00 0.39
CA THR A 216 1.34 11.46 1.43
C THR A 216 1.56 9.95 1.32
N GLY A 217 0.99 9.30 0.30
CA GLY A 217 1.17 7.87 0.05
C GLY A 217 2.64 7.49 -0.20
N GLU A 218 3.04 6.32 0.29
CA GLU A 218 4.40 5.81 0.09
C GLU A 218 4.61 5.26 -1.31
N ASP A 219 3.56 4.70 -1.93
CA ASP A 219 3.64 4.04 -3.23
C ASP A 219 3.45 5.01 -4.39
N ALA A 220 4.23 4.81 -5.44
CA ALA A 220 4.03 5.47 -6.70
C ALA A 220 3.15 4.60 -7.62
N ILE A 221 2.01 5.12 -8.00
CA ILE A 221 1.03 4.45 -8.85
C ILE A 221 1.12 5.03 -10.24
N VAL A 222 1.34 4.17 -11.21
CA VAL A 222 1.37 4.50 -12.64
C VAL A 222 0.03 4.18 -13.26
N TYR A 223 -0.55 5.11 -14.01
CA TYR A 223 -1.83 4.89 -14.69
C TYR A 223 -1.88 5.66 -16.01
N CYS A 224 -2.76 5.21 -16.90
CA CYS A 224 -3.07 5.93 -18.13
C CYS A 224 -4.42 6.63 -17.98
N PRO A 225 -4.48 7.98 -18.06
CA PRO A 225 -5.75 8.72 -17.88
C PRO A 225 -6.83 8.39 -18.92
N THR A 226 -6.44 7.82 -20.06
CA THR A 226 -7.31 7.52 -21.21
C THR A 226 -7.62 6.04 -21.36
N SER A 227 -7.23 5.19 -20.40
CA SER A 227 -7.51 3.75 -20.39
C SER A 227 -7.57 3.20 -18.97
N ASP A 228 -7.81 1.90 -18.84
CA ASP A 228 -7.84 1.19 -17.55
C ASP A 228 -6.45 0.70 -17.10
N TYR A 229 -5.38 1.03 -17.84
CA TYR A 229 -4.04 0.62 -17.44
C TYR A 229 -3.62 1.28 -16.13
N ALA A 230 -3.29 0.46 -15.14
CA ALA A 230 -2.72 0.91 -13.87
C ALA A 230 -1.81 -0.17 -13.28
N ALA A 231 -0.66 0.24 -12.75
CA ALA A 231 0.31 -0.66 -12.12
C ALA A 231 1.08 0.09 -11.02
N ASN A 232 1.57 -0.66 -10.01
CA ASN A 232 2.62 -0.13 -9.14
C ASN A 232 3.87 0.15 -9.99
N ILE A 233 4.61 1.21 -9.65
CA ILE A 233 5.82 1.61 -10.41
C ILE A 233 6.83 0.47 -10.53
N GLU A 234 6.90 -0.40 -9.53
CA GLU A 234 7.79 -1.56 -9.52
C GLU A 234 7.48 -2.56 -10.65
N LEU A 235 6.21 -2.62 -11.10
CA LEU A 235 5.75 -3.53 -12.15
C LEU A 235 5.45 -2.82 -13.47
N ALA A 236 5.20 -1.52 -13.47
CA ALA A 236 4.78 -0.77 -14.66
C ALA A 236 5.76 -0.94 -15.83
N GLU A 237 5.29 -1.46 -16.96
CA GLU A 237 6.11 -1.71 -18.13
C GLU A 237 6.58 -0.40 -18.79
N ALA A 238 7.87 -0.31 -19.06
CA ALA A 238 8.48 0.78 -19.80
C ALA A 238 8.72 0.36 -21.26
N LEU A 239 8.01 1.01 -22.18
CA LEU A 239 8.24 0.83 -23.59
C LEU A 239 9.54 1.54 -24.03
N PRO A 240 10.21 1.08 -25.11
CA PRO A 240 11.32 1.81 -25.68
C PRO A 240 10.82 3.17 -26.21
N LEU A 241 11.56 4.24 -25.93
CA LEU A 241 11.20 5.59 -26.37
C LEU A 241 11.64 5.90 -27.79
N LEU A 242 12.47 5.04 -28.37
CA LEU A 242 12.96 5.12 -29.73
C LEU A 242 12.51 3.88 -30.50
N ALA A 243 11.90 4.08 -31.66
CA ALA A 243 11.39 2.99 -32.48
C ALA A 243 12.53 2.15 -33.11
N GLN A 244 13.64 2.82 -33.45
CA GLN A 244 14.83 2.19 -34.03
C GLN A 244 16.07 3.02 -33.71
N ARG A 245 17.21 2.38 -33.76
CA ARG A 245 18.51 3.01 -33.57
C ARG A 245 18.80 3.96 -34.73
N GLY A 246 19.19 5.20 -34.43
CA GLY A 246 19.69 6.16 -35.41
C GLY A 246 21.06 5.76 -35.95
N ALA A 247 21.44 6.30 -37.12
CA ALA A 247 22.79 6.12 -37.65
C ALA A 247 23.84 6.80 -36.75
N ALA A 248 25.01 6.20 -36.64
CA ALA A 248 26.16 6.79 -35.95
C ALA A 248 26.62 8.06 -36.69
N GLY A 249 26.40 9.22 -36.09
CA GLY A 249 26.76 10.52 -36.70
C GLY A 249 28.03 11.14 -36.13
N ALA A 250 28.34 10.85 -34.87
CA ALA A 250 29.51 11.41 -34.19
C ALA A 250 30.67 10.40 -34.06
N ALA A 251 31.88 10.91 -34.02
CA ALA A 251 33.03 10.08 -33.68
C ALA A 251 33.09 9.82 -32.18
N LEU A 252 33.65 8.69 -31.77
CA LEU A 252 33.94 8.43 -30.36
C LEU A 252 35.08 9.33 -29.90
N VAL A 253 34.82 10.14 -28.88
CA VAL A 253 35.79 11.06 -28.30
C VAL A 253 35.86 10.89 -26.80
N LYS A 254 37.07 10.69 -26.27
CA LYS A 254 37.33 10.73 -24.82
C LYS A 254 37.42 12.17 -24.37
N THR A 255 36.42 12.62 -23.63
CA THR A 255 36.23 14.05 -23.30
C THR A 255 36.50 14.28 -21.81
N PRO A 256 37.32 15.29 -21.45
CA PRO A 256 37.55 15.63 -20.05
C PRO A 256 36.27 16.15 -19.37
N THR A 257 35.97 15.61 -18.20
CA THR A 257 34.83 15.98 -17.36
C THR A 257 35.27 16.11 -15.89
N PRO A 258 36.16 17.03 -15.56
CA PRO A 258 36.82 17.10 -14.26
C PRO A 258 35.81 17.33 -13.13
N GLY A 259 35.82 16.42 -12.14
CA GLY A 259 34.93 16.47 -10.97
C GLY A 259 33.46 16.24 -11.27
N LYS A 260 33.09 15.78 -12.48
CA LYS A 260 31.70 15.54 -12.89
C LYS A 260 31.44 14.04 -13.01
N SER A 261 30.66 13.51 -12.10
CA SER A 261 30.37 12.07 -11.98
C SER A 261 28.90 11.70 -12.16
N THR A 262 27.98 12.67 -12.08
CA THR A 262 26.55 12.43 -12.34
C THR A 262 26.20 12.69 -13.80
N CYS A 263 25.18 12.03 -14.32
CA CYS A 263 24.71 12.28 -15.70
C CYS A 263 24.27 13.73 -15.89
N GLU A 264 23.64 14.34 -14.89
CA GLU A 264 23.19 15.72 -14.90
C GLU A 264 24.37 16.69 -15.04
N ASP A 265 25.41 16.52 -14.22
CA ASP A 265 26.59 17.38 -14.25
C ASP A 265 27.38 17.24 -15.55
N VAL A 266 27.51 16.00 -16.07
CA VAL A 266 28.18 15.72 -17.33
C VAL A 266 27.41 16.33 -18.51
N ALA A 267 26.11 16.14 -18.57
CA ALA A 267 25.26 16.73 -19.60
C ALA A 267 25.35 18.26 -19.58
N ALA A 268 25.28 18.89 -18.41
CA ALA A 268 25.41 20.35 -18.24
C ALA A 268 26.77 20.85 -18.70
N LEU A 269 27.86 20.18 -18.31
CA LEU A 269 29.22 20.55 -18.73
C LEU A 269 29.41 20.49 -20.24
N LEU A 270 28.85 19.45 -20.87
CA LEU A 270 28.99 19.22 -22.31
C LEU A 270 27.94 19.95 -23.16
N GLY A 271 27.00 20.66 -22.55
CA GLY A 271 25.91 21.35 -23.25
C GLY A 271 24.96 20.39 -23.98
N LEU A 272 24.76 19.18 -23.43
CA LEU A 272 23.94 18.13 -24.01
C LEU A 272 22.67 17.91 -23.20
N SER A 273 21.68 17.27 -23.81
CA SER A 273 20.50 16.79 -23.10
C SER A 273 20.86 15.62 -22.19
N LEU A 274 20.25 15.56 -21.01
CA LEU A 274 20.38 14.44 -20.08
C LEU A 274 19.99 13.10 -20.74
N SER A 275 19.04 13.12 -21.66
CA SER A 275 18.61 11.95 -22.44
C SER A 275 19.66 11.43 -23.45
N GLN A 276 20.76 12.13 -23.65
CA GLN A 276 21.89 11.67 -24.45
C GLN A 276 22.94 10.91 -23.62
N THR A 277 22.80 10.91 -22.30
CA THR A 277 23.73 10.22 -21.39
C THR A 277 23.20 8.83 -21.00
N VAL A 278 24.12 7.95 -20.63
CA VAL A 278 23.84 6.60 -20.15
C VAL A 278 24.45 6.40 -18.77
N LYS A 279 23.61 5.97 -17.84
CA LYS A 279 23.96 5.64 -16.45
C LYS A 279 24.39 4.19 -16.36
N SER A 280 25.51 3.93 -15.72
CA SER A 280 26.10 2.60 -15.51
C SER A 280 25.92 2.15 -14.06
N LEU A 281 25.27 1.00 -13.86
CA LEU A 281 25.06 0.38 -12.55
C LEU A 281 25.66 -1.02 -12.56
N VAL A 282 26.47 -1.34 -11.54
CA VAL A 282 27.21 -2.61 -11.49
C VAL A 282 26.62 -3.49 -10.41
N LEU A 283 26.13 -4.65 -10.85
CA LEU A 283 25.58 -5.69 -9.98
C LEU A 283 26.47 -6.93 -9.98
N ALA A 284 26.28 -7.79 -8.99
CA ALA A 284 26.96 -9.07 -8.89
C ALA A 284 25.98 -10.17 -8.49
N THR A 285 26.17 -11.35 -9.06
CA THR A 285 25.50 -12.59 -8.68
C THR A 285 26.53 -13.59 -8.19
N ASP A 286 26.25 -14.24 -7.06
CA ASP A 286 27.15 -15.18 -6.42
C ASP A 286 26.60 -16.60 -6.55
N GLU A 287 27.44 -17.52 -7.00
CA GLU A 287 27.18 -18.96 -6.97
C GLU A 287 27.77 -19.52 -5.67
N LEU A 288 26.92 -20.17 -4.89
CA LEU A 288 27.28 -20.69 -3.56
C LEU A 288 27.47 -22.22 -3.62
N ASN A 289 28.40 -22.74 -2.81
CA ASN A 289 28.53 -24.17 -2.55
C ASN A 289 27.48 -24.66 -1.54
N GLU A 290 27.48 -25.96 -1.23
CA GLU A 290 26.59 -26.58 -0.23
C GLU A 290 26.75 -26.03 1.20
N HIS A 291 27.85 -25.33 1.47
CA HIS A 291 28.16 -24.71 2.76
C HIS A 291 27.85 -23.21 2.82
N GLY A 292 27.28 -22.65 1.70
CA GLY A 292 26.95 -21.22 1.61
C GLY A 292 28.16 -20.30 1.33
N GLU A 293 29.30 -20.87 0.90
CA GLU A 293 30.49 -20.08 0.53
C GLU A 293 30.43 -19.71 -0.95
N ILE A 294 30.87 -18.50 -1.28
CA ILE A 294 30.91 -18.02 -2.67
C ILE A 294 32.01 -18.75 -3.42
N ILE A 295 31.65 -19.51 -4.46
CA ILE A 295 32.58 -20.22 -5.36
C ILE A 295 32.82 -19.48 -6.67
N LYS A 296 31.89 -18.61 -7.07
CA LYS A 296 32.01 -17.81 -8.29
C LYS A 296 31.15 -16.56 -8.18
N THR A 297 31.66 -15.44 -8.66
CA THR A 297 30.91 -14.19 -8.82
C THR A 297 30.86 -13.80 -10.30
N GLN A 298 29.68 -13.50 -10.81
CA GLN A 298 29.49 -12.90 -12.12
C GLN A 298 29.17 -11.41 -11.93
N VAL A 299 29.95 -10.55 -12.59
CA VAL A 299 29.69 -9.10 -12.59
C VAL A 299 28.83 -8.72 -13.78
N TRP A 300 27.86 -7.83 -13.53
CA TRP A 300 26.88 -7.34 -14.50
C TRP A 300 26.95 -5.83 -14.59
N LEU A 301 26.86 -5.30 -15.79
CA LEU A 301 26.73 -3.88 -16.07
C LEU A 301 25.32 -3.62 -16.62
N LEU A 302 24.51 -2.92 -15.86
CA LEU A 302 23.18 -2.51 -16.27
C LEU A 302 23.23 -1.06 -16.73
N LEU A 303 22.64 -0.80 -17.89
CA LEU A 303 22.66 0.52 -18.55
C LEU A 303 21.24 1.05 -18.67
N VAL A 304 20.99 2.21 -18.06
CA VAL A 304 19.75 2.98 -18.20
C VAL A 304 20.07 4.38 -18.71
N ARG A 305 19.13 5.03 -19.40
CA ARG A 305 19.33 6.39 -19.89
C ARG A 305 19.50 7.34 -18.70
N GLY A 306 20.29 8.41 -18.84
CA GLY A 306 20.70 9.26 -17.72
C GLY A 306 19.57 9.93 -16.95
N ASP A 307 18.42 10.17 -17.59
CA ASP A 307 17.19 10.68 -16.98
C ASP A 307 16.27 9.60 -16.40
N HIS A 308 16.69 8.33 -16.41
CA HIS A 308 15.94 7.22 -15.88
C HIS A 308 16.63 6.59 -14.66
N GLU A 309 15.83 5.88 -13.85
CA GLU A 309 16.31 5.13 -12.69
C GLU A 309 16.13 3.63 -12.88
N LEU A 310 17.08 2.85 -12.35
CA LEU A 310 16.99 1.40 -12.32
C LEU A 310 15.80 0.95 -11.48
N ASN A 311 15.06 -0.03 -12.00
CA ASN A 311 14.02 -0.74 -11.24
C ASN A 311 14.59 -2.11 -10.81
N GLU A 312 14.89 -2.26 -9.52
CA GLU A 312 15.52 -3.48 -8.99
C GLU A 312 14.58 -4.70 -9.08
N VAL A 313 13.27 -4.52 -8.96
CA VAL A 313 12.28 -5.60 -9.11
C VAL A 313 12.31 -6.15 -10.55
N LYS A 314 12.33 -5.26 -11.54
CA LYS A 314 12.45 -5.65 -12.95
C LYS A 314 13.82 -6.26 -13.27
N ALA A 315 14.89 -5.69 -12.74
CA ALA A 315 16.25 -6.25 -12.87
C ALA A 315 16.30 -7.69 -12.33
N GLY A 316 15.65 -7.95 -11.20
CA GLY A 316 15.53 -9.30 -10.62
C GLY A 316 14.74 -10.30 -11.46
N LYS A 317 14.04 -9.86 -12.52
CA LYS A 317 13.35 -10.74 -13.48
C LYS A 317 14.20 -11.07 -14.72
N VAL A 318 15.33 -10.39 -14.89
CA VAL A 318 16.26 -10.65 -15.98
C VAL A 318 16.92 -12.03 -15.82
N GLU A 319 17.04 -12.77 -16.91
CA GLU A 319 17.71 -14.07 -16.90
C GLU A 319 19.16 -13.94 -16.40
N GLY A 320 19.51 -14.78 -15.43
CA GLY A 320 20.80 -14.71 -14.73
C GLY A 320 20.79 -13.85 -13.46
N LEU A 321 19.80 -12.97 -13.27
CA LEU A 321 19.61 -12.18 -12.05
C LEU A 321 18.48 -12.72 -11.15
N LYS A 322 17.63 -13.61 -11.66
CA LYS A 322 16.48 -14.21 -10.96
C LYS A 322 16.81 -14.93 -9.66
N GLY A 323 18.02 -15.45 -9.53
CA GLY A 323 18.49 -16.14 -8.32
C GLY A 323 18.85 -15.21 -7.17
N GLY A 324 18.73 -13.92 -7.37
CA GLY A 324 19.16 -12.87 -6.47
C GLY A 324 20.45 -12.19 -6.95
N PHE A 325 20.58 -10.92 -6.63
CA PHE A 325 21.76 -10.11 -6.94
C PHE A 325 22.05 -9.14 -5.79
N ARG A 326 23.22 -8.58 -5.82
CA ARG A 326 23.65 -7.47 -4.98
C ARG A 326 24.36 -6.42 -5.82
N PHE A 327 24.51 -5.20 -5.30
CA PHE A 327 25.44 -4.26 -5.91
C PHE A 327 26.88 -4.78 -5.77
N ALA A 328 27.68 -4.56 -6.80
CA ALA A 328 29.06 -4.97 -6.79
C ALA A 328 29.87 -4.19 -5.75
N THR A 329 30.84 -4.84 -5.14
CA THR A 329 31.79 -4.21 -4.21
C THR A 329 32.77 -3.29 -4.96
N VAL A 330 33.37 -2.34 -4.24
CA VAL A 330 34.39 -1.45 -4.80
C VAL A 330 35.55 -2.23 -5.43
N GLY A 331 35.95 -3.35 -4.81
CA GLY A 331 37.01 -4.23 -5.32
C GLY A 331 36.63 -4.91 -6.64
N GLU A 332 35.38 -5.40 -6.76
CA GLU A 332 34.87 -6.00 -8.00
C GLU A 332 34.80 -4.97 -9.12
N ILE A 333 34.32 -3.75 -8.80
CA ILE A 333 34.27 -2.65 -9.75
C ILE A 333 35.68 -2.28 -10.22
N ASP A 334 36.63 -2.13 -9.31
CA ASP A 334 38.01 -1.80 -9.69
C ASP A 334 38.67 -2.89 -10.54
N ALA A 335 38.42 -4.16 -10.22
CA ALA A 335 38.94 -5.31 -10.97
C ALA A 335 38.43 -5.36 -12.42
N HIS A 336 37.16 -5.03 -12.65
CA HIS A 336 36.53 -5.14 -13.98
C HIS A 336 36.61 -3.83 -14.79
N PHE A 337 36.55 -2.66 -14.13
CA PHE A 337 36.50 -1.36 -14.79
C PHE A 337 37.80 -0.56 -14.64
N GLY A 338 38.54 -0.78 -13.56
CA GLY A 338 39.77 -0.04 -13.24
C GLY A 338 39.54 1.40 -12.80
N CYS A 339 38.33 1.68 -12.33
CA CYS A 339 37.91 3.01 -11.95
C CYS A 339 36.84 2.92 -10.84
N LYS A 340 36.67 4.01 -10.11
CA LYS A 340 35.62 4.14 -9.10
C LYS A 340 34.26 4.48 -9.74
N PRO A 341 33.14 4.21 -9.06
CA PRO A 341 31.82 4.66 -9.49
C PRO A 341 31.78 6.16 -9.83
N GLY A 342 31.01 6.53 -10.83
CA GLY A 342 30.87 7.88 -11.36
C GLY A 342 31.45 8.08 -12.76
N TYR A 343 32.37 7.18 -13.18
CA TYR A 343 33.03 7.23 -14.48
C TYR A 343 32.96 5.91 -15.22
N LEU A 344 32.10 4.99 -14.76
CA LEU A 344 31.99 3.65 -15.33
C LEU A 344 31.24 3.65 -16.66
N GLY A 345 31.67 2.81 -17.57
CA GLY A 345 31.05 2.64 -18.88
C GLY A 345 31.38 1.30 -19.53
N PRO A 346 30.70 0.99 -20.62
CA PRO A 346 30.84 -0.31 -21.30
C PRO A 346 32.06 -0.43 -22.22
N ILE A 347 32.83 0.64 -22.41
CA ILE A 347 33.95 0.70 -23.32
C ILE A 347 35.27 0.61 -22.53
N GLY A 348 36.19 -0.26 -22.98
CA GLY A 348 37.51 -0.36 -22.35
C GLY A 348 37.55 -1.10 -21.02
N LEU A 349 36.75 -2.14 -20.87
CA LEU A 349 36.71 -2.98 -19.69
C LEU A 349 38.02 -3.75 -19.50
N LYS A 350 38.48 -3.85 -18.25
CA LYS A 350 39.66 -4.65 -17.86
C LYS A 350 39.36 -6.14 -17.82
N GLN A 351 38.15 -6.49 -17.39
CA GLN A 351 37.66 -7.87 -17.40
C GLN A 351 36.23 -7.91 -17.97
N PRO A 352 35.84 -9.02 -18.59
CA PRO A 352 34.49 -9.16 -19.15
C PRO A 352 33.42 -9.05 -18.10
N VAL A 353 32.33 -8.35 -18.44
CA VAL A 353 31.09 -8.28 -17.66
C VAL A 353 29.91 -8.64 -18.57
N LYS A 354 28.81 -9.05 -17.98
CA LYS A 354 27.54 -9.21 -18.70
C LYS A 354 26.86 -7.85 -18.80
N ILE A 355 26.54 -7.42 -20.01
CA ILE A 355 25.92 -6.12 -20.27
C ILE A 355 24.43 -6.31 -20.53
N VAL A 356 23.60 -5.67 -19.69
CA VAL A 356 22.15 -5.57 -19.88
C VAL A 356 21.81 -4.12 -20.18
N ALA A 357 21.27 -3.87 -21.35
CA ALA A 357 20.81 -2.54 -21.73
C ALA A 357 19.29 -2.44 -21.56
N ASP A 358 18.83 -1.32 -20.98
CA ASP A 358 17.41 -0.97 -21.06
C ASP A 358 16.97 -0.88 -22.54
N ARG A 359 15.70 -1.18 -22.79
CA ARG A 359 15.11 -1.15 -24.15
C ARG A 359 15.38 0.17 -24.88
N THR A 360 15.35 1.31 -24.17
CA THR A 360 15.64 2.63 -24.75
C THR A 360 17.13 2.78 -25.04
N VAL A 361 18.01 2.38 -24.12
CA VAL A 361 19.47 2.47 -24.29
C VAL A 361 19.95 1.63 -25.48
N ALA A 362 19.38 0.46 -25.68
CA ALA A 362 19.69 -0.40 -26.82
C ALA A 362 19.41 0.27 -28.17
N GLN A 363 18.54 1.27 -28.22
CA GLN A 363 18.19 2.04 -29.42
C GLN A 363 18.88 3.40 -29.50
N MET A 364 19.74 3.76 -28.54
CA MET A 364 20.48 5.01 -28.57
C MET A 364 21.65 4.96 -29.54
N SER A 365 21.97 6.11 -30.13
CA SER A 365 23.17 6.36 -30.92
C SER A 365 23.86 7.63 -30.43
N ASP A 366 25.17 7.76 -30.68
CA ASP A 366 25.98 8.93 -30.28
C ASP A 366 25.85 9.29 -28.79
N PHE A 367 25.73 8.30 -27.90
CA PHE A 367 25.49 8.54 -26.50
C PHE A 367 26.77 8.82 -25.70
N VAL A 368 26.59 9.42 -24.52
CA VAL A 368 27.65 9.71 -23.56
C VAL A 368 27.66 8.64 -22.47
N CYS A 369 28.83 8.08 -22.19
CA CYS A 369 29.02 7.13 -21.09
C CYS A 369 30.36 7.33 -20.40
N GLY A 370 30.54 6.76 -19.21
CA GLY A 370 31.83 6.79 -18.50
C GLY A 370 32.96 6.16 -19.33
N ALA A 371 34.17 6.69 -19.18
CA ALA A 371 35.35 6.21 -19.91
C ALA A 371 36.21 5.22 -19.11
N ASN A 372 35.73 4.73 -17.94
CA ASN A 372 36.48 3.91 -17.00
C ASN A 372 37.81 4.55 -16.55
N GLU A 373 37.82 5.87 -16.52
CA GLU A 373 38.93 6.68 -16.04
C GLU A 373 38.36 7.93 -15.35
N ALA A 374 38.92 8.23 -14.18
CA ALA A 374 38.49 9.39 -13.39
C ALA A 374 38.58 10.69 -14.22
N ASP A 375 37.54 11.51 -14.13
CA ASP A 375 37.43 12.79 -14.82
C ASP A 375 37.30 12.70 -16.35
N TYR A 376 36.90 11.54 -16.89
CA TYR A 376 36.66 11.36 -18.32
C TYR A 376 35.37 10.61 -18.65
N HIS A 377 34.70 11.06 -19.72
CA HIS A 377 33.59 10.37 -20.36
C HIS A 377 33.83 10.24 -21.87
N TYR A 378 33.24 9.22 -22.47
CA TYR A 378 33.15 9.11 -23.92
C TYR A 378 31.90 9.83 -24.42
N THR A 379 32.07 10.62 -25.49
CA THR A 379 30.99 11.18 -26.30
C THR A 379 30.94 10.49 -27.66
N GLY A 380 29.76 10.42 -28.28
CA GLY A 380 29.59 9.82 -29.60
C GLY A 380 29.72 8.30 -29.59
N ALA A 381 29.42 7.63 -28.50
CA ALA A 381 29.46 6.17 -28.40
C ALA A 381 28.33 5.49 -29.18
N ASN A 382 28.64 4.44 -29.91
CA ASN A 382 27.66 3.71 -30.71
C ASN A 382 27.86 2.19 -30.63
N TRP A 383 26.73 1.49 -30.46
CA TRP A 383 26.65 0.04 -30.49
C TRP A 383 27.13 -0.51 -31.84
N GLY A 384 27.86 -1.63 -31.81
CA GLY A 384 28.37 -2.32 -33.00
C GLY A 384 29.58 -1.66 -33.65
N ARG A 385 29.87 -0.39 -33.31
CA ARG A 385 31.08 0.31 -33.81
C ARG A 385 32.16 0.44 -32.73
N ASP A 386 31.79 0.98 -31.56
CA ASP A 386 32.73 1.30 -30.48
C ASP A 386 32.67 0.29 -29.33
N LEU A 387 31.56 -0.39 -29.20
CA LEU A 387 31.32 -1.45 -28.24
C LEU A 387 30.41 -2.53 -28.85
N PRO A 388 30.51 -3.79 -28.39
CA PRO A 388 29.65 -4.87 -28.88
C PRO A 388 28.18 -4.58 -28.51
N GLU A 389 27.25 -5.25 -29.20
CA GLU A 389 25.85 -5.28 -28.81
C GLU A 389 25.72 -5.79 -27.37
N PRO A 390 24.69 -5.30 -26.58
CA PRO A 390 24.50 -5.79 -25.22
C PRO A 390 24.21 -7.30 -25.23
N ASP A 391 24.63 -8.00 -24.17
CA ASP A 391 24.32 -9.43 -24.01
C ASP A 391 22.81 -9.66 -23.89
N LEU A 392 22.10 -8.75 -23.21
CA LEU A 392 20.65 -8.79 -23.04
C LEU A 392 20.05 -7.38 -23.19
N VAL A 393 18.85 -7.33 -23.74
CA VAL A 393 18.01 -6.10 -23.76
C VAL A 393 16.75 -6.42 -22.98
N ALA A 394 16.45 -5.61 -21.96
CA ALA A 394 15.31 -5.83 -21.08
C ALA A 394 14.71 -4.50 -20.60
N ASP A 395 13.47 -4.56 -20.15
CA ASP A 395 12.85 -3.48 -19.40
C ASP A 395 13.39 -3.52 -17.97
N ILE A 396 14.29 -2.60 -17.62
CA ILE A 396 14.96 -2.54 -16.32
C ILE A 396 14.86 -1.17 -15.64
N ARG A 397 14.07 -0.24 -16.19
CA ARG A 397 13.92 1.09 -15.65
C ARG A 397 12.53 1.34 -15.02
N ASN A 398 12.47 2.29 -14.11
CA ASN A 398 11.20 2.87 -13.73
C ASN A 398 10.61 3.66 -14.91
N VAL A 399 9.28 3.62 -15.05
CA VAL A 399 8.58 4.54 -15.93
C VAL A 399 8.63 5.95 -15.35
N VAL A 400 8.49 6.94 -16.21
CA VAL A 400 8.33 8.35 -15.84
C VAL A 400 7.01 8.89 -16.40
N ALA A 401 6.50 9.96 -15.79
CA ALA A 401 5.30 10.62 -16.30
C ALA A 401 5.55 11.11 -17.74
N GLY A 402 4.58 10.86 -18.63
CA GLY A 402 4.70 11.16 -20.05
C GLY A 402 5.22 10.02 -20.92
N ASP A 403 5.69 8.92 -20.33
CA ASP A 403 6.01 7.69 -21.09
C ASP A 403 4.77 7.17 -21.82
N PRO A 404 4.93 6.51 -22.98
CA PRO A 404 3.81 5.88 -23.66
C PRO A 404 3.23 4.74 -22.82
N SER A 405 1.90 4.66 -22.77
CA SER A 405 1.22 3.57 -22.09
C SER A 405 1.42 2.24 -22.85
N PRO A 406 1.69 1.14 -22.13
CA PRO A 406 1.90 -0.18 -22.75
C PRO A 406 0.71 -0.68 -23.57
N ASP A 407 -0.50 -0.23 -23.27
CA ASP A 407 -1.72 -0.57 -24.03
C ASP A 407 -1.92 0.28 -25.29
N GLY A 408 -1.02 1.22 -25.56
CA GLY A 408 -1.07 2.09 -26.73
C GLY A 408 -2.17 3.15 -26.74
N LYS A 409 -2.86 3.38 -25.60
CA LYS A 409 -4.04 4.25 -25.52
C LYS A 409 -3.77 5.63 -24.93
N GLY A 410 -2.51 6.00 -24.73
CA GLY A 410 -2.16 7.32 -24.22
C GLY A 410 -0.79 7.38 -23.59
N VAL A 411 -0.61 8.32 -22.68
CA VAL A 411 0.63 8.51 -21.93
C VAL A 411 0.40 8.26 -20.44
N LEU A 412 1.45 7.85 -19.75
CA LEU A 412 1.41 7.53 -18.33
C LEU A 412 1.44 8.78 -17.46
N ALA A 413 0.65 8.74 -16.40
CA ALA A 413 0.71 9.66 -15.27
C ALA A 413 1.10 8.89 -14.00
N ILE A 414 1.64 9.60 -13.01
CA ILE A 414 2.05 9.03 -11.73
C ILE A 414 1.39 9.80 -10.61
N GLN A 415 0.84 9.07 -9.63
CA GLN A 415 0.29 9.64 -8.40
C GLN A 415 0.72 8.82 -7.20
N ARG A 416 0.53 9.37 -6.00
CA ARG A 416 0.83 8.67 -4.75
C ARG A 416 -0.38 7.93 -4.23
N GLY A 417 -0.15 6.77 -3.61
CA GLY A 417 -1.18 5.95 -3.02
C GLY A 417 -0.78 5.31 -1.70
N ILE A 418 -1.79 4.91 -0.96
CA ILE A 418 -1.67 4.13 0.28
C ILE A 418 -2.31 2.78 0.02
N GLU A 419 -1.52 1.72 0.07
CA GLU A 419 -2.01 0.35 -0.06
C GLU A 419 -2.90 -0.01 1.13
N VAL A 420 -4.19 -0.27 0.86
CA VAL A 420 -5.17 -0.65 1.88
C VAL A 420 -5.69 -2.07 1.71
N GLY A 421 -5.53 -2.66 0.55
CA GLY A 421 -5.93 -4.03 0.26
C GLY A 421 -5.06 -4.65 -0.82
N HIS A 422 -4.95 -5.97 -0.81
CA HIS A 422 -4.16 -6.72 -1.78
C HIS A 422 -4.81 -8.07 -2.02
N VAL A 423 -4.94 -8.45 -3.28
CA VAL A 423 -5.45 -9.74 -3.71
C VAL A 423 -4.35 -10.50 -4.46
N PHE A 424 -4.12 -11.77 -4.06
CA PHE A 424 -3.06 -12.62 -4.60
C PHE A 424 -3.64 -13.92 -5.16
N TYR A 425 -3.11 -14.35 -6.29
CA TYR A 425 -3.21 -15.73 -6.75
C TYR A 425 -1.94 -16.47 -6.32
N LEU A 426 -2.08 -17.47 -5.45
CA LEU A 426 -0.95 -18.19 -4.83
C LEU A 426 -0.57 -19.48 -5.56
N GLY A 427 -1.46 -20.01 -6.41
CA GLY A 427 -1.29 -21.33 -6.98
C GLY A 427 -1.25 -22.42 -5.91
N THR A 428 -0.34 -23.36 -6.06
CA THR A 428 -0.15 -24.49 -5.13
C THR A 428 1.03 -24.29 -4.16
N LYS A 429 1.59 -23.10 -4.08
CA LYS A 429 2.82 -22.83 -3.29
C LYS A 429 2.73 -23.36 -1.87
N TYR A 430 1.64 -23.06 -1.15
CA TYR A 430 1.45 -23.48 0.24
C TYR A 430 0.88 -24.88 0.33
N SER A 431 -0.12 -25.20 -0.46
CA SER A 431 -0.79 -26.50 -0.43
C SER A 431 0.17 -27.65 -0.79
N ALA A 432 1.03 -27.47 -1.79
CA ALA A 432 2.05 -28.45 -2.16
C ALA A 432 3.10 -28.62 -1.06
N ALA A 433 3.65 -27.51 -0.53
CA ALA A 433 4.67 -27.54 0.51
C ALA A 433 4.18 -28.23 1.81
N MET A 434 2.90 -28.06 2.15
CA MET A 434 2.28 -28.62 3.35
C MET A 434 1.53 -29.95 3.08
N ASN A 435 1.66 -30.52 1.90
CA ASN A 435 0.93 -31.71 1.47
C ASN A 435 -0.60 -31.61 1.74
N ALA A 436 -1.15 -30.44 1.50
CA ALA A 436 -2.58 -30.17 1.64
C ALA A 436 -3.30 -30.52 0.34
N THR A 437 -4.04 -31.62 0.35
CA THR A 437 -4.67 -32.20 -0.84
C THR A 437 -6.15 -32.53 -0.61
N PHE A 438 -6.89 -32.57 -1.71
CA PHE A 438 -8.25 -33.11 -1.79
C PHE A 438 -8.31 -34.25 -2.80
N LEU A 439 -9.32 -35.09 -2.72
CA LEU A 439 -9.58 -36.12 -3.71
C LEU A 439 -10.39 -35.54 -4.88
N ASP A 440 -9.88 -35.70 -6.09
CA ASP A 440 -10.57 -35.32 -7.31
C ASP A 440 -11.69 -36.30 -7.68
N GLU A 441 -12.35 -36.09 -8.81
CA GLU A 441 -13.46 -36.93 -9.30
C GLU A 441 -13.05 -38.39 -9.56
N THR A 442 -11.75 -38.64 -9.76
CA THR A 442 -11.18 -39.99 -9.97
C THR A 442 -10.63 -40.60 -8.68
N GLY A 443 -10.75 -39.91 -7.54
CA GLY A 443 -10.23 -40.36 -6.23
C GLY A 443 -8.72 -40.14 -6.07
N LYS A 444 -8.09 -39.34 -6.93
CA LYS A 444 -6.66 -39.01 -6.83
C LYS A 444 -6.44 -37.75 -5.98
N PRO A 445 -5.40 -37.72 -5.11
CA PRO A 445 -5.07 -36.54 -4.35
C PRO A 445 -4.48 -35.46 -5.25
N LYS A 446 -4.96 -34.22 -5.09
CA LYS A 446 -4.45 -33.02 -5.76
C LYS A 446 -4.26 -31.89 -4.75
N PRO A 447 -3.20 -31.07 -4.87
CA PRO A 447 -3.04 -29.89 -4.05
C PRO A 447 -4.12 -28.85 -4.39
N PHE A 448 -4.53 -28.05 -3.40
CA PHE A 448 -5.45 -26.95 -3.62
C PHE A 448 -4.77 -25.83 -4.41
N GLU A 449 -5.50 -25.25 -5.36
CA GLU A 449 -5.17 -23.93 -5.89
C GLU A 449 -5.68 -22.87 -4.91
N MET A 450 -4.81 -21.96 -4.50
CA MET A 450 -5.09 -21.03 -3.42
C MET A 450 -5.01 -19.57 -3.87
N GLY A 451 -5.80 -18.73 -3.22
CA GLY A 451 -5.72 -17.28 -3.24
C GLY A 451 -5.61 -16.72 -1.82
N CYS A 452 -5.02 -15.53 -1.70
CA CYS A 452 -4.91 -14.79 -0.44
C CYS A 452 -5.37 -13.34 -0.66
N TYR A 453 -6.18 -12.81 0.25
CA TYR A 453 -6.86 -11.53 0.07
C TYR A 453 -6.85 -10.74 1.37
N GLY A 454 -5.98 -9.72 1.47
CA GLY A 454 -5.79 -8.91 2.68
C GLY A 454 -6.39 -7.52 2.59
N ILE A 455 -6.92 -7.02 3.70
CA ILE A 455 -7.30 -5.61 3.90
C ILE A 455 -6.75 -5.14 5.23
N GLY A 456 -5.96 -4.07 5.23
CA GLY A 456 -5.47 -3.43 6.44
C GLY A 456 -6.56 -2.59 7.10
N VAL A 457 -7.38 -3.19 7.97
CA VAL A 457 -8.53 -2.54 8.60
C VAL A 457 -8.15 -1.23 9.32
N THR A 458 -7.12 -1.28 10.15
CA THR A 458 -6.66 -0.10 10.89
C THR A 458 -5.99 0.93 9.98
N ARG A 459 -5.30 0.49 8.92
CA ARG A 459 -4.71 1.39 7.92
C ARG A 459 -5.76 2.21 7.17
N ILE A 460 -6.95 1.68 6.96
CA ILE A 460 -8.06 2.39 6.30
C ILE A 460 -8.38 3.70 7.04
N LEU A 461 -8.32 3.72 8.37
CA LEU A 461 -8.58 4.95 9.14
C LEU A 461 -7.58 6.05 8.74
N GLY A 462 -6.31 5.73 8.71
CA GLY A 462 -5.27 6.66 8.28
C GLY A 462 -5.43 7.12 6.84
N ALA A 463 -5.68 6.19 5.93
CA ALA A 463 -5.88 6.49 4.51
C ALA A 463 -7.12 7.36 4.26
N ALA A 464 -8.22 7.11 4.95
CA ALA A 464 -9.43 7.92 4.87
C ALA A 464 -9.18 9.37 5.31
N ILE A 465 -8.39 9.56 6.38
CA ILE A 465 -8.04 10.89 6.88
C ILE A 465 -7.08 11.60 5.93
N GLU A 466 -6.05 10.91 5.42
CA GLU A 466 -5.11 11.49 4.46
C GLU A 466 -5.83 12.03 3.22
N GLN A 467 -6.87 11.35 2.79
CA GLN A 467 -7.70 11.76 1.64
C GLN A 467 -8.75 12.81 1.99
N ASN A 468 -9.24 12.82 3.24
CA ASN A 468 -10.40 13.62 3.67
C ASN A 468 -10.11 14.37 4.98
N HIS A 469 -9.56 15.57 4.87
CA HIS A 469 -9.31 16.49 5.98
C HIS A 469 -9.28 17.93 5.50
N ASP A 470 -9.34 18.87 6.44
CA ASP A 470 -9.07 20.28 6.24
C ASP A 470 -8.31 20.85 7.45
N GLU A 471 -8.14 22.17 7.51
CA GLU A 471 -7.45 22.86 8.60
C GLU A 471 -8.15 22.68 9.96
N ARG A 472 -9.46 22.44 9.97
CA ARG A 472 -10.27 22.25 11.19
C ARG A 472 -10.17 20.83 11.74
N GLY A 473 -9.88 19.85 10.90
CA GLY A 473 -9.75 18.46 11.33
C GLY A 473 -10.14 17.42 10.29
N ILE A 474 -10.61 16.27 10.76
CA ILE A 474 -10.99 15.12 9.94
C ILE A 474 -12.32 15.40 9.23
N ILE A 475 -12.48 14.85 8.03
CA ILE A 475 -13.72 14.82 7.27
C ILE A 475 -14.07 13.37 6.97
N TRP A 476 -14.76 12.70 7.89
CA TRP A 476 -15.13 11.30 7.69
C TRP A 476 -16.18 11.12 6.59
N PRO A 477 -16.05 10.10 5.73
CA PRO A 477 -17.18 9.58 4.99
C PRO A 477 -18.31 9.15 5.96
N ASP A 478 -19.57 9.41 5.60
CA ASP A 478 -20.72 9.13 6.47
C ASP A 478 -20.77 7.68 6.97
N ALA A 479 -20.36 6.74 6.11
CA ALA A 479 -20.42 5.31 6.43
C ALA A 479 -19.53 4.88 7.60
N ILE A 480 -18.43 5.59 7.86
CA ILE A 480 -17.42 5.20 8.86
C ILE A 480 -17.17 6.24 9.94
N ALA A 481 -17.83 7.39 9.89
CA ALA A 481 -17.73 8.40 10.94
C ALA A 481 -18.02 7.81 12.32
N PRO A 482 -17.28 8.20 13.38
CA PRO A 482 -17.49 7.64 14.72
C PRO A 482 -18.90 7.90 15.25
N PHE A 483 -19.47 9.05 14.93
CA PHE A 483 -20.88 9.39 15.10
C PHE A 483 -21.35 10.13 13.85
N THR A 484 -22.48 9.73 13.32
CA THR A 484 -23.03 10.34 12.09
C THR A 484 -23.62 11.72 12.36
N VAL A 485 -24.34 11.86 13.47
CA VAL A 485 -24.96 13.12 13.88
C VAL A 485 -24.53 13.47 15.29
N VAL A 486 -24.18 14.73 15.49
CA VAL A 486 -23.91 15.29 16.83
C VAL A 486 -24.90 16.42 17.13
N ILE A 487 -25.56 16.32 18.26
CA ILE A 487 -26.45 17.36 18.80
C ILE A 487 -25.66 18.18 19.81
N CYS A 488 -25.55 19.48 19.56
CA CYS A 488 -24.84 20.45 20.38
C CYS A 488 -25.85 21.43 21.05
N PRO A 489 -26.33 21.11 22.25
CA PRO A 489 -27.28 21.98 22.95
C PRO A 489 -26.53 23.07 23.75
N ILE A 490 -26.70 24.33 23.38
CA ILE A 490 -26.07 25.47 24.04
C ILE A 490 -26.84 25.79 25.30
N GLY A 491 -26.15 25.75 26.45
CA GLY A 491 -26.74 26.08 27.75
C GLY A 491 -27.76 25.06 28.25
N MET A 492 -27.61 23.80 27.91
CA MET A 492 -28.49 22.71 28.35
C MET A 492 -28.59 22.58 29.87
N ASP A 493 -27.54 22.96 30.59
CA ASP A 493 -27.46 22.97 32.05
C ASP A 493 -28.31 24.07 32.71
N ARG A 494 -28.69 25.09 31.94
CA ARG A 494 -29.39 26.30 32.41
C ARG A 494 -30.76 26.53 31.79
N SER A 495 -31.07 25.81 30.69
CA SER A 495 -32.33 25.94 29.97
C SER A 495 -33.04 24.60 29.90
N GLU A 496 -34.16 24.46 30.60
CA GLU A 496 -35.00 23.27 30.51
C GLU A 496 -35.63 23.09 29.12
N GLU A 497 -35.87 24.19 28.40
CA GLU A 497 -36.40 24.15 27.03
C GLU A 497 -35.39 23.54 26.05
N VAL A 498 -34.11 23.98 26.10
CA VAL A 498 -33.03 23.42 25.31
C VAL A 498 -32.82 21.95 25.66
N LYS A 499 -32.82 21.62 26.95
CA LYS A 499 -32.67 20.25 27.44
C LYS A 499 -33.77 19.33 26.93
N ALA A 500 -35.02 19.76 27.01
CA ALA A 500 -36.16 18.98 26.55
C ALA A 500 -36.14 18.78 25.03
N ALA A 501 -35.88 19.84 24.26
CA ALA A 501 -35.81 19.78 22.80
C ALA A 501 -34.65 18.88 22.31
N ALA A 502 -33.46 19.03 22.90
CA ALA A 502 -32.30 18.23 22.56
C ALA A 502 -32.48 16.74 22.89
N THR A 503 -33.06 16.43 24.06
CA THR A 503 -33.35 15.05 24.46
C THR A 503 -34.39 14.41 23.54
N LYS A 504 -35.44 15.14 23.20
CA LYS A 504 -36.46 14.66 22.25
C LYS A 504 -35.88 14.34 20.88
N LEU A 505 -35.08 15.26 20.32
CA LEU A 505 -34.43 15.05 19.03
C LEU A 505 -33.47 13.84 19.07
N TYR A 506 -32.70 13.72 20.15
CA TYR A 506 -31.81 12.58 20.38
C TYR A 506 -32.56 11.24 20.37
N ASP A 507 -33.68 11.16 21.14
CA ASP A 507 -34.48 9.95 21.22
C ASP A 507 -35.15 9.60 19.87
N GLU A 508 -35.64 10.60 19.13
CA GLU A 508 -36.21 10.41 17.79
C GLU A 508 -35.17 9.86 16.80
N LEU A 509 -33.95 10.39 16.78
CA LEU A 509 -32.87 9.91 15.91
C LEU A 509 -32.43 8.51 16.29
N LEU A 510 -32.33 8.19 17.58
CA LEU A 510 -32.05 6.84 18.05
C LEU A 510 -33.13 5.83 17.62
N ALA A 511 -34.39 6.20 17.75
CA ALA A 511 -35.50 5.33 17.32
C ALA A 511 -35.48 5.03 15.82
N LEU A 512 -34.93 5.93 15.02
CA LEU A 512 -34.73 5.74 13.58
C LEU A 512 -33.45 4.95 13.24
N GLY A 513 -32.69 4.49 14.24
CA GLY A 513 -31.42 3.79 14.04
C GLY A 513 -30.31 4.67 13.48
N ILE A 514 -30.38 5.98 13.69
CA ILE A 514 -29.32 6.92 13.33
C ILE A 514 -28.29 6.97 14.46
N ASP A 515 -27.02 6.84 14.10
CA ASP A 515 -25.91 6.90 15.05
C ASP A 515 -25.67 8.33 15.50
N VAL A 516 -26.24 8.69 16.63
CA VAL A 516 -26.27 10.04 17.17
C VAL A 516 -25.58 10.14 18.53
N LEU A 517 -24.86 11.24 18.73
CA LEU A 517 -24.33 11.64 20.02
C LEU A 517 -24.99 12.94 20.47
N LEU A 518 -25.41 13.01 21.75
CA LEU A 518 -25.82 14.22 22.42
C LEU A 518 -24.68 14.75 23.27
N ASP A 519 -24.19 15.96 22.97
CA ASP A 519 -23.12 16.58 23.75
C ASP A 519 -23.69 17.32 24.99
N ASP A 520 -23.83 16.56 26.04
CA ASP A 520 -24.38 17.00 27.34
C ASP A 520 -23.29 17.39 28.37
N ARG A 521 -22.06 17.66 27.92
CA ARG A 521 -20.95 18.02 28.83
C ARG A 521 -21.02 19.42 29.39
N GLY A 522 -21.88 20.29 28.87
CA GLY A 522 -21.98 21.68 29.31
C GLY A 522 -20.80 22.55 28.88
N GLU A 523 -20.07 22.16 27.85
CA GLU A 523 -18.95 22.90 27.31
C GLU A 523 -19.39 24.22 26.65
N ARG A 524 -18.46 25.18 26.57
CA ARG A 524 -18.69 26.41 25.80
C ARG A 524 -18.86 26.10 24.31
N PRO A 525 -19.75 26.83 23.60
CA PRO A 525 -20.02 26.54 22.18
C PRO A 525 -18.77 26.42 21.31
N GLY A 526 -17.83 27.35 21.47
CA GLY A 526 -16.58 27.31 20.67
C GLY A 526 -15.74 26.08 20.91
N ALA A 527 -15.63 25.61 22.15
CA ALA A 527 -14.89 24.38 22.48
C ALA A 527 -15.64 23.14 21.96
N MET A 528 -16.95 23.10 22.15
CA MET A 528 -17.81 22.02 21.66
C MET A 528 -17.73 21.87 20.13
N PHE A 529 -17.82 22.97 19.40
CA PHE A 529 -17.76 22.96 17.94
C PHE A 529 -16.38 22.56 17.43
N ALA A 530 -15.30 23.08 18.06
CA ALA A 530 -13.94 22.72 17.71
C ALA A 530 -13.66 21.23 17.91
N ASP A 531 -14.16 20.61 18.98
CA ASP A 531 -14.04 19.16 19.21
C ASP A 531 -14.66 18.36 18.06
N TRP A 532 -15.91 18.68 17.68
CA TRP A 532 -16.63 17.90 16.67
C TRP A 532 -16.17 18.18 15.25
N GLU A 533 -15.63 19.36 14.97
CA GLU A 533 -14.94 19.64 13.70
C GLU A 533 -13.63 18.87 13.60
N LEU A 534 -12.85 18.83 14.67
CA LEU A 534 -11.60 18.06 14.74
C LEU A 534 -11.85 16.56 14.59
N ILE A 535 -12.82 16.02 15.30
CA ILE A 535 -13.22 14.61 15.25
C ILE A 535 -13.81 14.25 13.87
N GLY A 536 -14.47 15.22 13.23
CA GLY A 536 -15.00 15.06 11.88
C GLY A 536 -16.41 14.50 11.82
N ALA A 537 -17.28 14.85 12.78
CA ALA A 537 -18.70 14.49 12.74
C ALA A 537 -19.37 15.06 11.48
N PRO A 538 -19.99 14.23 10.63
CA PRO A 538 -20.53 14.69 9.33
C PRO A 538 -21.67 15.69 9.45
N HIS A 539 -22.52 15.54 10.46
CA HIS A 539 -23.72 16.35 10.64
C HIS A 539 -23.81 16.89 12.07
N ARG A 540 -23.86 18.20 12.20
CA ARG A 540 -24.00 18.89 13.49
C ARG A 540 -25.32 19.67 13.54
N VAL A 541 -26.07 19.45 14.60
CA VAL A 541 -27.31 20.19 14.92
C VAL A 541 -27.12 20.96 16.21
N VAL A 542 -27.30 22.26 16.18
CA VAL A 542 -27.13 23.15 17.32
C VAL A 542 -28.50 23.68 17.78
N LEU A 543 -28.80 23.49 19.07
CA LEU A 543 -29.97 24.04 19.70
C LEU A 543 -29.57 25.13 20.70
N SER A 544 -30.30 26.24 20.71
CA SER A 544 -30.10 27.35 21.64
C SER A 544 -31.43 27.96 22.07
N ASP A 545 -31.47 28.60 23.23
CA ASP A 545 -32.67 29.31 23.68
C ASP A 545 -33.21 30.29 22.66
N ARG A 546 -32.34 31.06 22.04
CA ARG A 546 -32.71 32.03 21.00
C ARG A 546 -33.34 31.34 19.79
N GLY A 547 -32.70 30.29 19.30
CA GLY A 547 -33.20 29.53 18.14
C GLY A 547 -34.56 28.89 18.45
N LEU A 548 -34.72 28.27 19.60
CA LEU A 548 -35.98 27.63 19.99
C LEU A 548 -37.14 28.62 20.13
N LYS A 549 -36.91 29.84 20.61
CA LYS A 549 -37.92 30.93 20.62
C LYS A 549 -38.37 31.29 19.20
N GLU A 550 -37.52 31.16 18.23
CA GLU A 550 -37.83 31.36 16.80
C GLU A 550 -38.33 30.05 16.11
N GLY A 551 -38.44 28.95 16.84
CA GLY A 551 -38.82 27.65 16.33
C GLY A 551 -37.76 27.03 15.39
N GLN A 552 -36.49 27.44 15.54
CA GLN A 552 -35.39 27.09 14.63
C GLN A 552 -34.21 26.43 15.36
N VAL A 553 -33.47 25.66 14.61
CA VAL A 553 -32.15 25.12 14.99
C VAL A 553 -31.13 25.45 13.89
N GLU A 554 -29.87 25.33 14.22
CA GLU A 554 -28.81 25.46 13.23
C GLU A 554 -28.32 24.06 12.82
N TYR A 555 -28.14 23.84 11.50
CA TYR A 555 -27.55 22.65 10.95
C TYR A 555 -26.29 23.02 10.16
N GLN A 556 -25.23 22.23 10.32
CA GLN A 556 -24.04 22.35 9.49
C GLN A 556 -23.47 20.97 9.16
N GLY A 557 -23.36 20.67 7.87
CA GLY A 557 -22.56 19.55 7.39
C GLY A 557 -21.07 19.84 7.56
N ARG A 558 -20.25 18.82 7.75
CA ARG A 558 -18.82 18.98 8.01
C ARG A 558 -18.08 19.71 6.86
N ARG A 559 -18.58 19.59 5.63
CA ARG A 559 -18.01 20.26 4.44
C ARG A 559 -18.66 21.63 4.15
N ASP A 560 -19.72 21.99 4.86
CA ASP A 560 -20.41 23.24 4.63
C ASP A 560 -19.59 24.42 5.19
N ALA A 561 -19.49 25.50 4.42
CA ALA A 561 -18.79 26.70 4.86
C ALA A 561 -19.51 27.41 6.02
N GLU A 562 -20.85 27.41 6.00
CA GLU A 562 -21.70 28.09 6.97
C GLU A 562 -22.85 27.18 7.44
N ALA A 563 -23.32 27.45 8.65
CA ALA A 563 -24.51 26.80 9.18
C ALA A 563 -25.79 27.35 8.51
N SER A 564 -26.77 26.49 8.31
CA SER A 564 -28.11 26.85 7.84
C SER A 564 -29.11 26.77 8.99
N LYS A 565 -30.14 27.61 8.93
CA LYS A 565 -31.27 27.56 9.88
C LYS A 565 -32.35 26.63 9.35
N LEU A 566 -32.83 25.73 10.21
CA LEU A 566 -33.93 24.81 9.92
C LEU A 566 -35.03 24.97 10.97
N ALA A 567 -36.28 24.79 10.55
CA ALA A 567 -37.35 24.63 11.51
C ALA A 567 -37.12 23.36 12.35
N LEU A 568 -37.37 23.46 13.65
CA LEU A 568 -37.16 22.33 14.58
C LEU A 568 -37.90 21.06 14.14
N GLY A 569 -39.11 21.20 13.57
CA GLY A 569 -39.90 20.09 13.07
C GLY A 569 -39.34 19.42 11.81
N ASP A 570 -38.47 20.08 11.04
CA ASP A 570 -37.95 19.61 9.76
C ASP A 570 -36.57 18.92 9.90
N VAL A 571 -35.94 18.98 11.07
CA VAL A 571 -34.56 18.49 11.30
C VAL A 571 -34.43 17.00 10.98
N VAL A 572 -35.37 16.18 11.45
CA VAL A 572 -35.33 14.74 11.24
C VAL A 572 -35.48 14.40 9.78
N ALA A 573 -36.41 15.04 9.07
CA ALA A 573 -36.60 14.85 7.63
C ALA A 573 -35.37 15.30 6.84
N HIS A 574 -34.76 16.43 7.20
CA HIS A 574 -33.54 16.92 6.59
C HIS A 574 -32.37 15.93 6.76
N LEU A 575 -32.15 15.43 7.97
CA LEU A 575 -31.10 14.44 8.24
C LEU A 575 -31.34 13.13 7.50
N LYS A 576 -32.58 12.64 7.45
CA LYS A 576 -32.94 11.44 6.65
C LYS A 576 -32.60 11.64 5.18
N ALA A 577 -32.94 12.77 4.60
CA ALA A 577 -32.61 13.09 3.21
C ALA A 577 -31.09 13.13 2.95
N LYS A 578 -30.33 13.76 3.87
CA LYS A 578 -28.86 13.79 3.81
C LYS A 578 -28.23 12.40 3.90
N LEU A 579 -28.83 11.49 4.65
CA LEU A 579 -28.35 10.12 4.85
C LEU A 579 -28.91 9.13 3.81
N GLY A 580 -29.70 9.58 2.83
CA GLY A 580 -30.31 8.72 1.82
C GLY A 580 -31.31 7.71 2.38
N ARG A 581 -32.05 8.09 3.44
CA ARG A 581 -33.02 7.24 4.15
C ARG A 581 -34.45 7.77 4.03
#